data_999cdf45dc46faafbd8ffc9c06c09061
#
_entry.id   999cdf45dc46faafbd8ffc9c06c09061
#
_cell.length_a   1.000
_cell.length_b   1.000
_cell.length_c   1.000
_cell.angle_alpha   90.00
_cell.angle_beta   90.00
_cell.angle_gamma   90.00
#
_symmetry.space_group_name_H-M   'P 1'
#
loop_
_entity.id
_entity.type
_entity.pdbx_description
1 polymer ?
#
loop_
_entity_poly.entity_id
_entity_poly.type
_entity_poly.pdbx_seq_one_letter_code
_entity_poly.pdbx_strand_id
1 'polypeptide(L)'
;MIRSIEDLKHMKEAYLEKMGQYSHLCMVCYGTGCMSSGCKDVRDAMVEELEKAGLSDKVAVIERGCMGTCAVGPVVYVLPDETYYTEMTPERVKDVVQKHFIGGEPVTEYTFYDSIQKKRVSNIHDVAFFRDQVRIALRNCG
;
A
#
# COMPACT_ATOMS: atom_id res chain seq x y z
N MET A 1 -23.47 15.18 -5.74
CA MET A 1 -22.67 16.42 -5.93
C MET A 1 -22.49 17.08 -4.56
N ILE A 2 -21.27 17.34 -4.14
CA ILE A 2 -20.96 17.98 -2.83
C ILE A 2 -21.37 19.43 -2.91
N ARG A 3 -22.24 19.90 -2.01
CA ARG A 3 -22.76 21.27 -1.97
C ARG A 3 -22.54 21.95 -0.62
N SER A 4 -22.17 21.20 0.40
CA SER A 4 -21.98 21.69 1.78
C SER A 4 -20.84 20.97 2.49
N ILE A 5 -20.40 21.54 3.61
CA ILE A 5 -19.43 20.88 4.52
C ILE A 5 -20.06 19.61 5.12
N GLU A 6 -21.37 19.61 5.32
CA GLU A 6 -22.11 18.45 5.83
C GLU A 6 -22.05 17.26 4.86
N ASP A 7 -22.18 17.53 3.55
CA ASP A 7 -22.02 16.48 2.53
C ASP A 7 -20.62 15.84 2.58
N LEU A 8 -19.58 16.67 2.81
CA LEU A 8 -18.21 16.17 2.96
C LEU A 8 -18.03 15.30 4.21
N LYS A 9 -18.65 15.71 5.33
CA LYS A 9 -18.59 14.89 6.56
C LYS A 9 -19.28 13.54 6.36
N HIS A 10 -20.47 13.51 5.79
CA HIS A 10 -21.18 12.27 5.49
C HIS A 10 -20.38 11.35 4.54
N MET A 11 -19.75 11.93 3.50
CA MET A 11 -18.89 11.14 2.61
C MET A 11 -17.69 10.56 3.33
N LYS A 12 -17.05 11.34 4.22
CA LYS A 12 -15.95 10.86 5.04
C LYS A 12 -16.38 9.72 5.96
N GLU A 13 -17.49 9.89 6.66
CA GLU A 13 -18.03 8.88 7.58
C GLU A 13 -18.35 7.58 6.86
N ALA A 14 -19.06 7.67 5.73
CA ALA A 14 -19.38 6.50 4.90
C ALA A 14 -18.12 5.80 4.35
N TYR A 15 -17.11 6.57 3.97
CA TYR A 15 -15.82 6.00 3.54
C TYR A 15 -15.10 5.29 4.67
N LEU A 16 -15.02 5.90 5.85
CA LEU A 16 -14.37 5.31 7.02
C LEU A 16 -15.10 4.06 7.51
N GLU A 17 -16.42 4.07 7.51
CA GLU A 17 -17.23 2.89 7.83
C GLU A 17 -16.95 1.75 6.85
N LYS A 18 -16.95 2.03 5.54
CA LYS A 18 -16.61 1.05 4.51
C LYS A 18 -15.20 0.51 4.68
N MET A 19 -14.22 1.37 4.92
CA MET A 19 -12.82 0.93 5.08
C MET A 19 -12.59 0.20 6.40
N GLY A 20 -13.32 0.56 7.46
CA GLY A 20 -13.24 -0.08 8.77
C GLY A 20 -13.72 -1.54 8.80
N GLN A 21 -14.37 -2.03 7.75
CA GLN A 21 -14.76 -3.43 7.60
C GLN A 21 -13.57 -4.34 7.28
N TYR A 22 -12.49 -3.78 6.73
CA TYR A 22 -11.30 -4.53 6.34
C TYR A 22 -10.28 -4.54 7.48
N SER A 23 -9.65 -5.69 7.69
CA SER A 23 -8.52 -5.80 8.62
C SER A 23 -7.25 -5.18 8.06
N HIS A 24 -7.08 -5.20 6.73
CA HIS A 24 -5.94 -4.61 6.05
C HIS A 24 -6.38 -3.81 4.82
N LEU A 25 -5.64 -2.74 4.54
CA LEU A 25 -5.74 -1.97 3.30
C LEU A 25 -4.45 -2.14 2.52
N CYS A 26 -4.53 -2.82 1.40
CA CYS A 26 -3.40 -3.05 0.49
C CYS A 26 -3.43 -1.97 -0.62
N MET A 27 -2.57 -0.96 -0.51
CA MET A 27 -2.53 0.18 -1.41
C MET A 27 -1.47 -0.02 -2.49
N VAL A 28 -1.87 -0.17 -3.73
CA VAL A 28 -0.97 -0.31 -4.88
C VAL A 28 -0.73 1.06 -5.50
N CYS A 29 0.52 1.45 -5.66
CA CYS A 29 0.88 2.72 -6.31
C CYS A 29 0.54 2.68 -7.80
N TYR A 30 -0.34 3.58 -8.24
CA TYR A 30 -0.84 3.72 -9.62
C TYR A 30 -0.33 4.99 -10.31
N GLY A 31 0.76 5.61 -9.80
CA GLY A 31 1.46 6.69 -10.49
C GLY A 31 2.08 6.22 -11.80
N THR A 32 2.29 7.13 -12.75
CA THR A 32 2.75 6.81 -14.11
C THR A 32 4.04 5.98 -14.15
N GLY A 33 4.98 6.21 -13.24
CA GLY A 33 6.21 5.40 -13.12
C GLY A 33 5.92 3.93 -12.76
N CYS A 34 5.05 3.70 -11.76
CA CYS A 34 4.63 2.34 -11.39
C CYS A 34 3.77 1.68 -12.48
N MET A 35 2.95 2.46 -13.19
CA MET A 35 2.19 1.96 -14.36
C MET A 35 3.12 1.41 -15.43
N SER A 36 4.21 2.13 -15.73
CA SER A 36 5.23 1.67 -16.70
C SER A 36 6.01 0.45 -16.20
N SER A 37 6.03 0.21 -14.89
CA SER A 37 6.72 -0.93 -14.27
C SER A 37 5.81 -2.13 -13.97
N GLY A 38 4.54 -2.12 -14.46
CA GLY A 38 3.63 -3.26 -14.34
C GLY A 38 2.80 -3.30 -13.05
N CYS A 39 2.52 -2.15 -12.42
CA CYS A 39 1.70 -2.14 -11.20
C CYS A 39 0.27 -2.68 -11.40
N LYS A 40 -0.24 -2.64 -12.63
CA LYS A 40 -1.53 -3.23 -12.96
C LYS A 40 -1.52 -4.74 -12.75
N ASP A 41 -0.47 -5.42 -13.24
CA ASP A 41 -0.34 -6.87 -13.09
C ASP A 41 -0.16 -7.26 -11.62
N VAL A 42 0.54 -6.43 -10.84
CA VAL A 42 0.69 -6.59 -9.39
C VAL A 42 -0.67 -6.44 -8.68
N ARG A 43 -1.46 -5.44 -9.05
CA ARG A 43 -2.81 -5.23 -8.49
C ARG A 43 -3.75 -6.39 -8.83
N ASP A 44 -3.76 -6.81 -10.10
CA ASP A 44 -4.61 -7.89 -10.56
C ASP A 44 -4.25 -9.22 -9.87
N ALA A 45 -2.95 -9.51 -9.75
CA ALA A 45 -2.47 -10.66 -8.99
C ALA A 45 -2.84 -10.59 -7.50
N MET A 46 -2.79 -9.40 -6.89
CA MET A 46 -3.19 -9.23 -5.48
C MET A 46 -4.67 -9.56 -5.29
N VAL A 47 -5.54 -9.06 -6.14
CA VAL A 47 -6.98 -9.39 -6.10
C VAL A 47 -7.21 -10.88 -6.25
N GLU A 48 -6.58 -11.49 -7.26
CA GLU A 48 -6.74 -12.92 -7.56
C GLU A 48 -6.24 -13.82 -6.41
N GLU A 49 -5.08 -13.53 -5.85
CA GLU A 49 -4.52 -14.34 -4.76
C GLU A 49 -5.29 -14.16 -3.44
N LEU A 50 -5.82 -12.97 -3.17
CA LEU A 50 -6.71 -12.75 -2.02
C LEU A 50 -8.06 -13.47 -2.19
N GLU A 51 -8.62 -13.52 -3.39
CA GLU A 51 -9.83 -14.31 -3.69
C GLU A 51 -9.58 -15.81 -3.47
N LYS A 52 -8.48 -16.34 -4.00
CA LYS A 52 -8.08 -17.77 -3.79
C LYS A 52 -7.88 -18.09 -2.31
N ALA A 53 -7.38 -17.14 -1.54
CA ALA A 53 -7.16 -17.29 -0.09
C ALA A 53 -8.43 -17.08 0.76
N GLY A 54 -9.55 -16.65 0.16
CA GLY A 54 -10.78 -16.33 0.89
C GLY A 54 -10.65 -15.10 1.79
N LEU A 55 -9.81 -14.13 1.39
CA LEU A 55 -9.50 -12.93 2.16
C LEU A 55 -10.11 -11.65 1.55
N SER A 56 -10.90 -11.73 0.50
CA SER A 56 -11.49 -10.56 -0.19
C SER A 56 -12.35 -9.67 0.72
N ASP A 57 -12.97 -10.26 1.75
CA ASP A 57 -13.76 -9.53 2.75
C ASP A 57 -12.90 -8.93 3.88
N LYS A 58 -11.62 -9.30 3.96
CA LYS A 58 -10.71 -8.88 5.04
C LYS A 58 -9.64 -7.91 4.57
N VAL A 59 -9.26 -7.97 3.30
CA VAL A 59 -8.20 -7.14 2.72
C VAL A 59 -8.75 -6.37 1.53
N ALA A 60 -8.77 -5.03 1.63
CA ALA A 60 -9.14 -4.18 0.51
C ALA A 60 -7.92 -3.86 -0.35
N VAL A 61 -8.02 -4.06 -1.67
CA VAL A 61 -7.01 -3.60 -2.64
C VAL A 61 -7.40 -2.24 -3.17
N ILE A 62 -6.55 -1.24 -2.96
CA ILE A 62 -6.83 0.16 -3.28
C ILE A 62 -5.75 0.69 -4.24
N GLU A 63 -6.18 1.24 -5.37
CA GLU A 63 -5.29 1.98 -6.26
C GLU A 63 -5.02 3.36 -5.64
N ARG A 64 -3.74 3.67 -5.45
CA ARG A 64 -3.31 4.91 -4.82
C ARG A 64 -2.47 5.76 -5.76
N GLY A 65 -2.48 7.07 -5.55
CA GLY A 65 -1.60 8.02 -6.23
C GLY A 65 -0.11 7.76 -5.95
N CYS A 66 0.77 8.50 -6.63
CA CYS A 66 2.21 8.32 -6.55
C CYS A 66 2.73 8.54 -5.12
N MET A 67 3.57 7.63 -4.64
CA MET A 67 4.24 7.69 -3.34
C MET A 67 5.64 8.32 -3.38
N GLY A 68 6.11 8.72 -4.57
CA GLY A 68 7.38 9.42 -4.75
C GLY A 68 8.62 8.53 -4.92
N THR A 69 8.47 7.21 -4.89
CA THR A 69 9.59 6.25 -4.96
C THR A 69 9.59 5.43 -6.25
N CYS A 70 9.38 6.06 -7.39
CA CYS A 70 9.23 5.39 -8.68
C CYS A 70 10.44 4.51 -9.07
N ALA A 71 11.64 4.81 -8.57
CA ALA A 71 12.85 4.03 -8.83
C ALA A 71 12.80 2.60 -8.27
N VAL A 72 11.94 2.35 -7.29
CA VAL A 72 11.76 1.04 -6.64
C VAL A 72 10.34 0.49 -6.85
N GLY A 73 9.64 0.98 -7.87
CA GLY A 73 8.31 0.50 -8.25
C GLY A 73 8.33 -0.86 -8.94
N PRO A 74 7.19 -1.53 -9.03
CA PRO A 74 5.90 -1.24 -8.39
C PRO A 74 5.95 -1.31 -6.86
N VAL A 75 5.20 -0.40 -6.22
CA VAL A 75 5.17 -0.28 -4.75
C VAL A 75 3.81 -0.66 -4.21
N VAL A 76 3.81 -1.40 -3.11
CA VAL A 76 2.61 -1.78 -2.35
C VAL A 76 2.79 -1.37 -0.90
N TYR A 77 1.81 -0.64 -0.35
CA TYR A 77 1.78 -0.21 1.05
C TYR A 77 0.62 -0.87 1.78
N VAL A 78 0.90 -1.52 2.89
CA VAL A 78 -0.09 -2.28 3.66
C VAL A 78 -0.34 -1.60 5.00
N LEU A 79 -1.61 -1.32 5.30
CA LEU A 79 -2.08 -0.85 6.60
C LEU A 79 -2.84 -1.97 7.31
N PRO A 80 -2.84 -2.04 8.65
CA PRO A 80 -2.27 -1.10 9.62
C PRO A 80 -0.76 -1.27 9.88
N ASP A 81 -0.11 -2.31 9.34
CA ASP A 81 1.28 -2.66 9.66
C ASP A 81 2.30 -1.66 9.12
N GLU A 82 1.84 -0.68 8.31
CA GLU A 82 2.68 0.33 7.67
C GLU A 82 3.82 -0.28 6.84
N THR A 83 3.60 -1.52 6.33
CA THR A 83 4.59 -2.25 5.57
C THR A 83 4.71 -1.73 4.15
N TYR A 84 5.93 -1.42 3.75
CA TYR A 84 6.27 -0.80 2.47
C TYR A 84 7.04 -1.76 1.57
N TYR A 85 6.33 -2.43 0.68
CA TYR A 85 6.90 -3.33 -0.30
C TYR A 85 7.35 -2.61 -1.57
N THR A 86 8.48 -3.02 -2.13
CA THR A 86 9.09 -2.43 -3.32
C THR A 86 9.41 -3.49 -4.37
N GLU A 87 9.57 -3.08 -5.63
CA GLU A 87 9.90 -3.97 -6.74
C GLU A 87 8.96 -5.17 -6.82
N MET A 88 7.68 -4.93 -6.57
CA MET A 88 6.67 -5.99 -6.52
C MET A 88 6.41 -6.59 -7.91
N THR A 89 6.23 -7.90 -7.92
CA THR A 89 5.84 -8.67 -9.11
C THR A 89 4.67 -9.59 -8.76
N PRO A 90 3.92 -10.11 -9.74
CA PRO A 90 2.85 -11.08 -9.49
C PRO A 90 3.30 -12.31 -8.68
N GLU A 91 4.55 -12.77 -8.84
CA GLU A 91 5.10 -13.88 -8.08
C GLU A 91 5.30 -13.52 -6.61
N ARG A 92 5.86 -12.34 -6.34
CA ARG A 92 6.06 -11.82 -4.97
C ARG A 92 4.75 -11.57 -4.24
N VAL A 93 3.68 -11.24 -4.97
CA VAL A 93 2.34 -11.09 -4.41
C VAL A 93 1.88 -12.37 -3.72
N LYS A 94 2.11 -13.55 -4.31
CA LYS A 94 1.73 -14.85 -3.71
C LYS A 94 2.38 -15.04 -2.35
N ASP A 95 3.67 -14.73 -2.25
CA ASP A 95 4.41 -14.81 -0.99
C ASP A 95 3.86 -13.84 0.06
N VAL A 96 3.52 -12.61 -0.36
CA VAL A 96 2.94 -11.61 0.54
C VAL A 96 1.58 -12.08 1.06
N VAL A 97 0.71 -12.62 0.20
CA VAL A 97 -0.59 -13.14 0.65
C VAL A 97 -0.41 -14.29 1.64
N GLN A 98 0.49 -15.23 1.37
CA GLN A 98 0.70 -16.39 2.23
C GLN A 98 1.38 -16.05 3.55
N LYS A 99 2.46 -15.27 3.52
CA LYS A 99 3.27 -15.00 4.71
C LYS A 99 2.73 -13.83 5.53
N HIS A 100 2.30 -12.74 4.86
CA HIS A 100 1.86 -11.55 5.56
C HIS A 100 0.36 -11.62 5.93
N PHE A 101 -0.55 -11.78 4.96
CA PHE A 101 -1.99 -11.74 5.26
C PHE A 101 -2.51 -13.01 5.94
N ILE A 102 -1.94 -14.17 5.67
CA ILE A 102 -2.32 -15.43 6.34
C ILE A 102 -1.42 -15.72 7.53
N GLY A 103 -0.10 -15.59 7.35
CA GLY A 103 0.90 -15.90 8.39
C GLY A 103 1.09 -14.81 9.44
N GLY A 104 0.69 -13.57 9.16
CA GLY A 104 0.79 -12.43 10.08
C GLY A 104 2.18 -11.79 10.13
N GLU A 105 3.13 -12.20 9.28
CA GLU A 105 4.50 -11.67 9.27
C GLU A 105 4.87 -11.04 7.92
N PRO A 106 5.28 -9.76 7.88
CA PRO A 106 5.75 -9.12 6.66
C PRO A 106 6.94 -9.84 6.02
N VAL A 107 6.95 -9.91 4.70
CA VAL A 107 8.06 -10.49 3.93
C VAL A 107 9.18 -9.46 3.83
N THR A 108 10.09 -9.45 4.80
CA THR A 108 11.15 -8.44 4.94
C THR A 108 12.03 -8.32 3.70
N GLU A 109 12.27 -9.41 2.97
CA GLU A 109 13.10 -9.39 1.77
C GLU A 109 12.53 -8.54 0.61
N TYR A 110 11.22 -8.27 0.61
CA TYR A 110 10.55 -7.45 -0.40
C TYR A 110 10.30 -6.00 0.08
N THR A 111 10.70 -5.68 1.31
CA THR A 111 10.55 -4.32 1.85
C THR A 111 11.63 -3.38 1.32
N PHE A 112 11.45 -2.09 1.55
CA PHE A 112 12.36 -1.05 1.07
C PHE A 112 13.79 -1.27 1.57
N TYR A 113 14.78 -1.26 0.64
CA TYR A 113 16.19 -1.26 1.03
C TYR A 113 16.67 0.18 1.25
N ASP A 114 16.91 0.52 2.51
CA ASP A 114 17.43 1.83 2.88
C ASP A 114 18.96 1.85 2.71
N SER A 115 19.44 2.56 1.70
CA SER A 115 20.87 2.66 1.38
C SER A 115 21.66 3.45 2.43
N ILE A 116 21.01 4.31 3.19
CA ILE A 116 21.62 5.10 4.26
C ILE A 116 21.86 4.18 5.48
N GLN A 117 20.84 3.42 5.87
CA GLN A 117 20.91 2.47 6.98
C GLN A 117 21.54 1.13 6.58
N LYS A 118 21.74 0.86 5.29
CA LYS A 118 22.26 -0.40 4.71
C LYS A 118 21.48 -1.64 5.17
N LYS A 119 20.17 -1.52 5.29
CA LYS A 119 19.27 -2.61 5.70
C LYS A 119 17.89 -2.50 5.04
N ARG A 120 17.13 -3.60 5.07
CA ARG A 120 15.71 -3.61 4.73
C ARG A 120 14.91 -2.98 5.87
N VAL A 121 13.91 -2.18 5.50
CA VAL A 121 13.04 -1.45 6.44
C VAL A 121 11.59 -1.72 6.06
N SER A 122 10.84 -2.32 6.95
CA SER A 122 9.44 -2.68 6.70
C SER A 122 8.52 -1.48 6.85
N ASN A 123 8.65 -0.72 7.94
CA ASN A 123 7.82 0.44 8.20
C ASN A 123 8.32 1.66 7.41
N ILE A 124 7.43 2.32 6.67
CA ILE A 124 7.77 3.47 5.84
C ILE A 124 8.32 4.65 6.67
N HIS A 125 7.86 4.80 7.91
CA HIS A 125 8.29 5.88 8.79
C HIS A 125 9.72 5.69 9.33
N ASP A 126 10.25 4.47 9.29
CA ASP A 126 11.63 4.15 9.66
C ASP A 126 12.62 4.32 8.50
N VAL A 127 12.12 4.52 7.27
CA VAL A 127 12.96 4.83 6.11
C VAL A 127 13.56 6.21 6.26
N ALA A 128 14.90 6.32 6.25
CA ALA A 128 15.62 7.59 6.49
C ALA A 128 15.13 8.72 5.57
N PHE A 129 14.86 8.42 4.29
CA PHE A 129 14.35 9.39 3.33
C PHE A 129 12.99 10.00 3.75
N PHE A 130 12.07 9.21 4.32
CA PHE A 130 10.74 9.69 4.73
C PHE A 130 10.72 10.26 6.14
N ARG A 131 11.49 9.66 7.06
CA ARG A 131 11.54 10.05 8.46
C ARG A 131 11.92 11.52 8.66
N ASP A 132 12.87 11.99 7.86
CA ASP A 132 13.42 13.33 8.01
C ASP A 132 12.69 14.38 7.14
N GLN A 133 11.60 13.98 6.44
CA GLN A 133 10.78 14.88 5.63
C GLN A 133 9.69 15.59 6.46
N VAL A 134 9.60 16.90 6.29
CA VAL A 134 8.45 17.69 6.76
C VAL A 134 7.57 18.04 5.57
N ARG A 135 6.45 17.32 5.44
CA ARG A 135 5.49 17.53 4.34
C ARG A 135 4.54 18.67 4.69
N ILE A 136 4.64 19.80 4.00
CA ILE A 136 3.75 20.96 4.20
C ILE A 136 2.61 20.92 3.19
N ALA A 137 2.90 21.03 1.90
CA ALA A 137 1.90 21.07 0.84
C ALA A 137 1.18 19.72 0.65
N LEU A 138 1.90 18.61 0.78
CA LEU A 138 1.38 17.25 0.61
C LEU A 138 1.10 16.53 1.93
N ARG A 139 0.85 17.29 3.00
CA ARG A 139 0.61 16.74 4.35
C ARG A 139 -0.50 15.70 4.41
N ASN A 140 -1.53 15.87 3.60
CA ASN A 140 -2.70 15.00 3.56
C ASN A 140 -2.69 14.03 2.35
N CYS A 141 -1.57 13.95 1.63
CA CYS A 141 -1.39 13.05 0.50
C CYS A 141 -0.52 11.87 0.95
N GLY A 142 -1.05 10.73 0.82
CA GLY A 142 -0.29 9.56 1.08
C GLY A 142 -0.65 8.80 2.28
#